data_55bb4332127ee7079606ef608bd4b4d4
#
_entry.id   55bb4332127ee7079606ef608bd4b4d4
#
_cell.length_a   1.000
_cell.length_b   1.000
_cell.length_c   1.000
_cell.angle_alpha   90.00
_cell.angle_beta   90.00
_cell.angle_gamma   90.00
#
_symmetry.space_group_name_H-M   'P 1'
#
loop_
_entity.id
_entity.type
_entity.pdbx_description
1 polymer ?
#
loop_
_entity_poly.entity_id
_entity_poly.type
_entity_poly.pdbx_seq_one_letter_code
_entity_poly.pdbx_strand_id
1 'polypeptide(L)'
;MRFLAPLLALLLLGGCAQLNAFKDLAGAITDKIQGSDNAEPPKELQPLEPTVNMSVLWTTQVGKGSLGRILNLMPAVTATTVYAADHKGAVVAVERASGDVQWSKDTGLEIASGPVVAGDKLLFGTSNAELVAISLADGALIWKTALTSEMMSLPRVSHNLVIARTSDGRIAAFDLGHGGIKWSHERTLPPLSIRSQGSPTLHGDLVLDGFGAGKLIALNLQDGHLVWEATAVVPRGRSEVERMVELDADAMVQGDVVYATGFQGGLSAIDLRNGSILWHQKTAYTSHATALSRKSLFITDTNSDIWSMDITNGADQWKQDVLHQRRLTVPTRVKDYLVVGDFEGYLHLLRADNGSLVGRLELSGEDPIVATPLAFEDVLYVLTSDGLLAAV
;
A
#
# COMPACT_ATOMS: atom_id res chain seq x y z
N MET A 1 22.81 57.37 41.33
CA MET A 1 21.70 58.04 42.10
C MET A 1 20.42 57.92 41.29
N ARG A 2 19.46 57.15 41.87
CA ARG A 2 17.99 57.32 41.77
C ARG A 2 17.40 57.66 40.37
N PHE A 3 16.73 56.70 39.77
CA PHE A 3 15.32 56.32 39.71
C PHE A 3 15.14 55.27 38.58
N LEU A 4 15.00 54.01 38.94
CA LEU A 4 14.43 53.02 38.06
C LEU A 4 13.93 51.83 38.89
N ALA A 5 12.82 52.01 39.51
CA ALA A 5 11.82 51.07 39.92
C ALA A 5 10.63 51.90 40.36
N PRO A 6 9.46 51.77 39.76
CA PRO A 6 8.59 50.61 39.76
C PRO A 6 7.84 50.41 38.41
N LEU A 7 8.10 49.42 37.69
CA LEU A 7 7.25 48.98 36.55
C LEU A 7 7.11 47.43 36.47
N LEU A 8 7.27 46.77 37.60
CA LEU A 8 7.21 45.30 37.63
C LEU A 8 6.13 44.72 38.56
N ALA A 9 5.10 45.51 38.87
CA ALA A 9 4.08 45.08 39.83
C ALA A 9 2.62 45.18 39.32
N LEU A 10 2.38 45.18 38.01
CA LEU A 10 1.01 45.25 37.46
C LEU A 10 0.69 44.15 36.42
N LEU A 11 1.37 43.00 36.44
CA LEU A 11 1.16 41.90 35.49
C LEU A 11 0.70 40.59 36.15
N LEU A 12 0.09 40.62 37.31
CA LEU A 12 -0.33 39.38 38.00
C LEU A 12 -1.83 39.26 38.31
N LEU A 13 -2.70 39.98 37.59
CA LEU A 13 -4.15 39.83 37.76
C LEU A 13 -4.90 39.80 36.41
N GLY A 14 -4.46 39.01 35.47
CA GLY A 14 -5.18 38.74 34.20
C GLY A 14 -5.11 37.25 33.88
N GLY A 15 -5.82 36.44 34.69
CA GLY A 15 -5.82 35.01 34.55
C GLY A 15 -6.47 34.51 33.24
N CYS A 16 -6.05 33.33 32.79
CA CYS A 16 -6.66 32.41 31.80
C CYS A 16 -7.03 32.93 30.40
N ALA A 17 -7.58 34.09 30.23
CA ALA A 17 -7.96 34.64 28.91
C ALA A 17 -6.75 35.11 28.07
N GLN A 18 -5.69 35.61 28.72
CA GLN A 18 -4.47 36.04 28.02
C GLN A 18 -3.56 34.89 27.64
N LEU A 19 -3.62 33.77 28.37
CA LEU A 19 -2.85 32.57 27.99
C LEU A 19 -3.39 31.91 26.70
N ASN A 20 -4.70 31.91 26.52
CA ASN A 20 -5.33 31.40 25.30
C ASN A 20 -5.04 32.32 24.10
N ALA A 21 -5.14 33.64 24.26
CA ALA A 21 -4.78 34.57 23.20
C ALA A 21 -3.29 34.49 22.80
N PHE A 22 -2.39 34.17 23.73
CA PHE A 22 -0.98 33.94 23.42
C PHE A 22 -0.74 32.58 22.73
N LYS A 23 -1.51 31.53 23.08
CA LYS A 23 -1.47 30.22 22.37
C LYS A 23 -2.03 30.39 20.97
N ASP A 24 -3.12 31.08 20.80
CA ASP A 24 -3.73 31.33 19.48
C ASP A 24 -2.82 32.20 18.59
N LEU A 25 -2.14 33.21 19.17
CA LEU A 25 -1.18 34.05 18.46
C LEU A 25 0.11 33.25 18.12
N ALA A 26 0.59 32.41 19.01
CA ALA A 26 1.74 31.55 18.77
C ALA A 26 1.39 30.48 17.71
N GLY A 27 0.19 29.90 17.74
CA GLY A 27 -0.32 29.00 16.70
C GLY A 27 -0.40 29.70 15.33
N ALA A 28 -1.02 30.86 15.28
CA ALA A 28 -1.16 31.65 14.04
C ALA A 28 0.20 32.15 13.46
N ILE A 29 1.22 32.35 14.31
CA ILE A 29 2.58 32.69 13.86
C ILE A 29 3.30 31.46 13.37
N THR A 30 3.10 30.29 13.99
CA THR A 30 3.70 29.01 13.57
C THR A 30 3.11 28.61 12.22
N ASP A 31 1.81 28.72 12.03
CA ASP A 31 1.13 28.44 10.76
C ASP A 31 1.58 29.38 9.63
N LYS A 32 1.85 30.66 9.95
CA LYS A 32 2.39 31.62 8.97
C LYS A 32 3.85 31.40 8.60
N ILE A 33 4.64 30.81 9.48
CA ILE A 33 6.08 30.52 9.24
C ILE A 33 6.26 29.17 8.56
N GLN A 34 5.38 28.18 8.81
CA GLN A 34 5.42 26.86 8.17
C GLN A 34 4.78 26.81 6.78
N GLY A 35 4.12 27.87 6.31
CA GLY A 35 3.27 27.84 5.14
C GLY A 35 1.94 27.17 5.49
N SER A 36 0.81 27.77 5.10
CA SER A 36 -0.48 27.07 5.20
C SER A 36 -0.39 25.82 4.35
N ASP A 37 -0.50 24.65 4.96
CA ASP A 37 -0.80 23.43 4.23
C ASP A 37 -2.16 23.65 3.56
N ASN A 38 -2.14 23.87 2.24
CA ASN A 38 -3.36 24.09 1.46
C ASN A 38 -4.07 22.74 1.17
N ALA A 39 -3.67 21.66 1.83
CA ALA A 39 -4.34 20.37 1.70
C ALA A 39 -5.75 20.46 2.30
N GLU A 40 -6.72 19.97 1.58
CA GLU A 40 -8.09 19.84 2.07
C GLU A 40 -8.09 18.91 3.30
N PRO A 41 -8.71 19.32 4.44
CA PRO A 41 -8.74 18.48 5.63
C PRO A 41 -9.56 17.20 5.39
N PRO A 42 -9.22 16.08 6.07
CA PRO A 42 -10.01 14.86 5.98
C PRO A 42 -11.44 15.10 6.48
N LYS A 43 -12.42 14.50 5.79
CA LYS A 43 -13.81 14.52 6.23
C LYS A 43 -13.94 13.87 7.61
N GLU A 44 -14.68 14.54 8.50
CA GLU A 44 -15.03 13.99 9.81
C GLU A 44 -15.94 12.77 9.65
N LEU A 45 -15.69 11.73 10.47
CA LEU A 45 -16.51 10.55 10.48
C LEU A 45 -17.90 10.84 11.03
N GLN A 46 -18.91 10.73 10.18
CA GLN A 46 -20.28 10.85 10.60
C GLN A 46 -20.73 9.63 11.45
N PRO A 47 -21.66 9.81 12.40
CA PRO A 47 -22.28 8.69 13.09
C PRO A 47 -22.83 7.67 12.10
N LEU A 48 -22.60 6.39 12.36
CA LEU A 48 -23.04 5.29 11.52
C LEU A 48 -23.81 4.28 12.38
N GLU A 49 -25.04 3.99 11.98
CA GLU A 49 -25.77 2.83 12.48
C GLU A 49 -25.38 1.62 11.62
N PRO A 50 -24.52 0.71 12.10
CA PRO A 50 -24.01 -0.37 11.29
C PRO A 50 -25.13 -1.38 10.98
N THR A 51 -25.27 -1.71 9.70
CA THR A 51 -26.17 -2.80 9.26
C THR A 51 -25.42 -4.13 9.13
N VAL A 52 -24.09 -4.09 9.14
CA VAL A 52 -23.19 -5.23 9.18
C VAL A 52 -22.14 -4.98 10.24
N ASN A 53 -22.01 -5.91 11.18
CA ASN A 53 -21.03 -5.81 12.25
C ASN A 53 -19.76 -6.58 11.90
N MET A 54 -18.62 -5.92 12.04
CA MET A 54 -17.31 -6.53 12.10
C MET A 54 -16.88 -6.71 13.55
N SER A 55 -16.16 -7.77 13.87
CA SER A 55 -15.64 -8.01 15.22
C SER A 55 -14.21 -8.53 15.15
N VAL A 56 -13.39 -8.06 16.07
CA VAL A 56 -12.02 -8.57 16.24
C VAL A 56 -12.11 -9.99 16.81
N LEU A 57 -11.50 -10.94 16.11
CA LEU A 57 -11.39 -12.33 16.55
C LEU A 57 -10.21 -12.50 17.51
N TRP A 58 -9.07 -11.92 17.14
CA TRP A 58 -7.86 -11.88 17.95
C TRP A 58 -6.91 -10.76 17.48
N THR A 59 -5.96 -10.40 18.34
CA THR A 59 -4.88 -9.45 18.02
C THR A 59 -3.55 -9.97 18.54
N THR A 60 -2.46 -9.62 17.85
CA THR A 60 -1.08 -9.96 18.25
C THR A 60 -0.15 -8.82 17.87
N GLN A 61 0.76 -8.43 18.77
CA GLN A 61 1.75 -7.38 18.50
C GLN A 61 2.92 -7.92 17.69
N VAL A 62 3.26 -7.24 16.58
CA VAL A 62 4.39 -7.55 15.70
C VAL A 62 5.42 -6.44 15.79
N GLY A 63 6.38 -6.58 16.68
CA GLY A 63 7.45 -5.61 16.88
C GLY A 63 6.93 -4.18 17.08
N LYS A 64 7.45 -3.24 16.27
CA LYS A 64 7.14 -1.80 16.31
C LYS A 64 6.53 -1.27 15.00
N GLY A 65 6.07 -2.18 14.15
CA GLY A 65 5.43 -1.85 12.87
C GLY A 65 6.35 -1.14 11.86
N SER A 66 5.78 -0.19 11.13
CA SER A 66 6.47 0.52 10.05
C SER A 66 7.33 1.71 10.51
N LEU A 67 7.21 2.15 11.75
CA LEU A 67 7.88 3.34 12.31
C LEU A 67 7.60 4.62 11.51
N GLY A 68 6.37 4.78 11.03
CA GLY A 68 5.96 5.93 10.22
C GLY A 68 6.53 5.95 8.79
N ARG A 69 7.18 4.86 8.35
CA ARG A 69 7.68 4.72 6.98
C ARG A 69 6.60 4.18 6.06
N ILE A 70 6.66 4.58 4.81
CA ILE A 70 5.81 4.03 3.76
C ILE A 70 6.49 2.77 3.23
N LEU A 71 5.99 1.61 3.65
CA LEU A 71 6.55 0.29 3.37
C LEU A 71 5.44 -0.65 2.90
N ASN A 72 5.81 -1.73 2.22
CA ASN A 72 4.86 -2.74 1.76
C ASN A 72 4.89 -3.97 2.69
N LEU A 73 4.59 -3.73 3.97
CA LEU A 73 4.49 -4.78 4.99
C LEU A 73 3.06 -5.29 5.05
N MET A 74 2.82 -6.46 4.48
CA MET A 74 1.51 -7.10 4.47
C MET A 74 1.60 -8.45 5.18
N PRO A 75 0.57 -8.87 5.94
CA PRO A 75 0.56 -10.23 6.47
C PRO A 75 0.49 -11.26 5.34
N ALA A 76 1.09 -12.43 5.54
CA ALA A 76 0.95 -13.57 4.66
C ALA A 76 0.21 -14.69 5.39
N VAL A 77 -0.75 -15.33 4.71
CA VAL A 77 -1.66 -16.28 5.34
C VAL A 77 -1.57 -17.64 4.66
N THR A 78 -1.50 -18.69 5.46
CA THR A 78 -1.65 -20.09 5.04
C THR A 78 -2.92 -20.68 5.64
N ALA A 79 -3.18 -21.96 5.40
CA ALA A 79 -4.34 -22.64 5.97
C ALA A 79 -4.37 -22.59 7.51
N THR A 80 -3.21 -22.60 8.16
CA THR A 80 -3.09 -22.71 9.63
C THR A 80 -2.38 -21.54 10.31
N THR A 81 -1.59 -20.75 9.58
CA THR A 81 -0.66 -19.78 10.16
C THR A 81 -0.72 -18.45 9.44
N VAL A 82 -0.62 -17.37 10.20
CA VAL A 82 -0.43 -16.00 9.71
C VAL A 82 0.99 -15.55 10.04
N TYR A 83 1.68 -15.00 9.05
CA TYR A 83 3.03 -14.45 9.18
C TYR A 83 2.97 -12.95 9.01
N ALA A 84 3.65 -12.22 9.89
CA ALA A 84 3.80 -10.78 9.76
C ALA A 84 5.20 -10.34 10.21
N ALA A 85 5.61 -9.18 9.74
CA ALA A 85 6.92 -8.63 10.06
C ALA A 85 6.84 -7.12 10.32
N ASP A 86 7.80 -6.61 11.11
CA ASP A 86 8.02 -5.19 11.26
C ASP A 86 9.26 -4.72 10.46
N HIS A 87 9.43 -3.40 10.38
CA HIS A 87 10.56 -2.80 9.66
C HIS A 87 11.93 -3.13 10.30
N LYS A 88 12.00 -3.40 11.60
CA LYS A 88 13.27 -3.66 12.32
C LYS A 88 13.67 -5.14 12.33
N GLY A 89 12.88 -5.98 11.68
CA GLY A 89 13.22 -7.38 11.48
C GLY A 89 12.58 -8.33 12.47
N ALA A 90 11.65 -7.87 13.29
CA ALA A 90 10.80 -8.78 14.04
C ALA A 90 9.85 -9.50 13.06
N VAL A 91 9.89 -10.83 13.05
CA VAL A 91 9.00 -11.68 12.27
C VAL A 91 8.29 -12.62 13.22
N VAL A 92 6.97 -12.74 13.05
CA VAL A 92 6.15 -13.65 13.86
C VAL A 92 5.36 -14.59 12.98
N ALA A 93 5.16 -15.80 13.48
CA ALA A 93 4.16 -16.74 12.99
C ALA A 93 3.14 -16.95 14.10
N VAL A 94 1.87 -16.75 13.78
CA VAL A 94 0.77 -16.94 14.73
C VAL A 94 -0.20 -17.98 14.21
N GLU A 95 -0.81 -18.73 15.10
CA GLU A 95 -1.89 -19.64 14.76
C GLU A 95 -3.08 -18.85 14.19
N ARG A 96 -3.54 -19.22 13.01
CA ARG A 96 -4.60 -18.48 12.31
C ARG A 96 -5.91 -18.42 13.09
N ALA A 97 -6.22 -19.47 13.82
CA ALA A 97 -7.49 -19.60 14.53
C ALA A 97 -7.55 -18.77 15.82
N SER A 98 -6.42 -18.69 16.57
CA SER A 98 -6.38 -18.11 17.91
C SER A 98 -5.55 -16.83 18.02
N GLY A 99 -4.62 -16.57 17.09
CA GLY A 99 -3.63 -15.52 17.19
C GLY A 99 -2.47 -15.83 18.12
N ASP A 100 -2.38 -17.07 18.62
CA ASP A 100 -1.28 -17.51 19.50
C ASP A 100 0.04 -17.56 18.73
N VAL A 101 1.10 -16.99 19.32
CA VAL A 101 2.43 -16.96 18.70
C VAL A 101 3.02 -18.38 18.70
N GLN A 102 3.22 -18.93 17.49
CA GLN A 102 3.90 -20.21 17.30
C GLN A 102 5.42 -20.06 17.38
N TRP A 103 5.94 -19.02 16.73
CA TRP A 103 7.32 -18.60 16.86
C TRP A 103 7.48 -17.11 16.58
N SER A 104 8.52 -16.52 17.15
CA SER A 104 8.94 -15.14 16.90
C SER A 104 10.45 -15.10 16.71
N LYS A 105 10.91 -14.30 15.76
CA LYS A 105 12.32 -14.17 15.40
C LYS A 105 12.68 -12.72 15.18
N ASP A 106 13.74 -12.25 15.82
CA ASP A 106 14.43 -11.03 15.43
C ASP A 106 15.49 -11.40 14.38
N THR A 107 15.29 -10.97 13.16
CA THR A 107 16.18 -11.26 12.03
C THR A 107 17.30 -10.23 11.88
N GLY A 108 17.17 -9.06 12.53
CA GLY A 108 18.07 -7.92 12.35
C GLY A 108 18.03 -7.30 10.96
N LEU A 109 17.03 -7.64 10.13
CA LEU A 109 16.85 -7.09 8.79
C LEU A 109 16.07 -5.77 8.83
N GLU A 110 16.39 -4.84 7.94
CA GLU A 110 15.52 -3.68 7.68
C GLU A 110 14.49 -4.03 6.60
N ILE A 111 13.42 -4.74 7.02
CA ILE A 111 12.39 -5.24 6.11
C ILE A 111 11.59 -4.08 5.52
N ALA A 112 11.46 -4.05 4.19
CA ALA A 112 10.73 -3.03 3.45
C ALA A 112 9.48 -3.58 2.74
N SER A 113 9.48 -4.89 2.43
CA SER A 113 8.35 -5.56 1.78
C SER A 113 8.26 -7.02 2.19
N GLY A 114 7.05 -7.56 2.20
CA GLY A 114 6.76 -8.93 2.62
C GLY A 114 6.12 -9.00 4.02
N PRO A 115 5.97 -10.21 4.59
CA PRO A 115 6.38 -11.52 4.08
C PRO A 115 5.56 -12.03 2.87
N VAL A 116 6.19 -12.89 2.09
CA VAL A 116 5.51 -13.68 1.06
C VAL A 116 5.83 -15.16 1.26
N VAL A 117 4.79 -15.99 1.38
CA VAL A 117 4.96 -17.45 1.53
C VAL A 117 5.30 -18.09 0.19
N ALA A 118 6.35 -18.89 0.16
CA ALA A 118 6.84 -19.60 -1.02
C ALA A 118 7.32 -21.02 -0.65
N GLY A 119 6.42 -22.00 -0.70
CA GLY A 119 6.71 -23.36 -0.26
C GLY A 119 7.01 -23.42 1.23
N ASP A 120 8.23 -23.79 1.59
CA ASP A 120 8.74 -23.84 2.97
C ASP A 120 9.47 -22.56 3.42
N LYS A 121 9.32 -21.48 2.66
CA LYS A 121 10.04 -20.21 2.86
C LYS A 121 9.12 -19.01 3.04
N LEU A 122 9.62 -18.02 3.79
CA LEU A 122 9.14 -16.63 3.79
C LEU A 122 10.15 -15.75 3.06
N LEU A 123 9.67 -14.95 2.13
CA LEU A 123 10.49 -14.05 1.34
C LEU A 123 10.25 -12.59 1.77
N PHE A 124 11.33 -11.80 1.79
CA PHE A 124 11.33 -10.40 2.15
C PHE A 124 12.21 -9.59 1.20
N GLY A 125 11.78 -8.37 0.90
CA GLY A 125 12.64 -7.31 0.39
C GLY A 125 13.11 -6.41 1.53
N THR A 126 14.34 -5.88 1.43
CA THR A 126 14.89 -4.99 2.47
C THR A 126 15.24 -3.60 1.93
N SER A 127 15.30 -2.62 2.84
CA SER A 127 15.82 -1.28 2.55
C SER A 127 17.33 -1.29 2.26
N ASN A 128 18.03 -2.35 2.66
CA ASN A 128 19.46 -2.53 2.45
C ASN A 128 19.79 -3.24 1.13
N ALA A 129 18.86 -3.22 0.16
CA ALA A 129 19.02 -3.85 -1.14
C ALA A 129 19.31 -5.36 -1.06
N GLU A 130 18.46 -6.10 -0.36
CA GLU A 130 18.56 -7.55 -0.24
C GLU A 130 17.20 -8.22 -0.49
N LEU A 131 17.23 -9.36 -1.18
CA LEU A 131 16.15 -10.34 -1.21
C LEU A 131 16.52 -11.48 -0.27
N VAL A 132 15.65 -11.79 0.68
CA VAL A 132 15.93 -12.71 1.78
C VAL A 132 14.89 -13.81 1.83
N ALA A 133 15.32 -15.04 2.06
CA ALA A 133 14.48 -16.18 2.37
C ALA A 133 14.81 -16.74 3.73
N ILE A 134 13.79 -16.89 4.56
CA ILE A 134 13.88 -17.57 5.87
C ILE A 134 12.96 -18.78 5.89
N SER A 135 13.21 -19.70 6.80
CA SER A 135 12.40 -20.90 7.00
C SER A 135 11.00 -20.54 7.51
N LEU A 136 9.98 -21.10 6.89
CA LEU A 136 8.59 -20.98 7.33
C LEU A 136 8.36 -21.61 8.72
N ALA A 137 9.18 -22.61 9.07
CA ALA A 137 8.98 -23.39 10.29
C ALA A 137 9.50 -22.69 11.57
N ASP A 138 10.60 -21.93 11.45
CA ASP A 138 11.32 -21.39 12.63
C ASP A 138 12.01 -20.04 12.41
N GLY A 139 11.83 -19.43 11.22
CA GLY A 139 12.46 -18.16 10.89
C GLY A 139 13.97 -18.20 10.68
N ALA A 140 14.58 -19.39 10.53
CA ALA A 140 16.02 -19.51 10.27
C ALA A 140 16.36 -18.99 8.86
N LEU A 141 17.48 -18.25 8.73
CA LEU A 141 17.95 -17.78 7.44
C LEU A 141 18.30 -18.96 6.53
N ILE A 142 17.71 -19.00 5.31
CA ILE A 142 18.01 -20.02 4.29
C ILE A 142 19.01 -19.42 3.30
N TRP A 143 18.70 -18.31 2.69
CA TRP A 143 19.60 -17.59 1.78
C TRP A 143 19.29 -16.09 1.76
N LYS A 144 20.27 -15.33 1.31
CA LYS A 144 20.20 -13.88 1.14
C LYS A 144 20.95 -13.48 -0.11
N THR A 145 20.36 -12.66 -0.96
CA THR A 145 20.95 -12.20 -2.23
C THR A 145 20.96 -10.68 -2.27
N ALA A 146 22.13 -10.10 -2.54
CA ALA A 146 22.27 -8.67 -2.74
C ALA A 146 21.61 -8.23 -4.05
N LEU A 147 20.89 -7.12 -3.99
CA LEU A 147 20.22 -6.47 -5.11
C LEU A 147 20.96 -5.18 -5.50
N THR A 148 20.54 -4.54 -6.56
CA THR A 148 21.12 -3.28 -7.03
C THR A 148 20.62 -2.05 -6.28
N SER A 149 19.41 -2.14 -5.74
CA SER A 149 18.76 -1.09 -4.96
C SER A 149 17.76 -1.70 -3.97
N GLU A 150 17.23 -0.90 -3.08
CA GLU A 150 16.19 -1.30 -2.13
C GLU A 150 15.01 -1.99 -2.82
N MET A 151 14.39 -2.91 -2.12
CA MET A 151 13.22 -3.64 -2.60
C MET A 151 11.99 -3.35 -1.75
N MET A 152 11.14 -2.48 -2.27
CA MET A 152 9.88 -2.08 -1.62
C MET A 152 8.66 -2.82 -2.19
N SER A 153 8.81 -3.43 -3.37
CA SER A 153 7.79 -4.27 -3.98
C SER A 153 7.74 -5.65 -3.32
N LEU A 154 6.55 -6.25 -3.26
CA LEU A 154 6.43 -7.64 -2.82
C LEU A 154 7.09 -8.58 -3.83
N PRO A 155 7.92 -9.54 -3.40
CA PRO A 155 8.38 -10.61 -4.28
C PRO A 155 7.18 -11.42 -4.80
N ARG A 156 7.24 -11.84 -6.05
CA ARG A 156 6.24 -12.72 -6.64
C ARG A 156 6.87 -14.07 -6.96
N VAL A 157 6.10 -15.12 -6.77
CA VAL A 157 6.62 -16.48 -6.91
C VAL A 157 5.78 -17.27 -7.90
N SER A 158 6.47 -17.91 -8.85
CA SER A 158 5.87 -18.87 -9.77
C SER A 158 6.84 -20.02 -10.01
N HIS A 159 6.36 -21.24 -9.84
CA HIS A 159 7.18 -22.44 -9.93
C HIS A 159 8.40 -22.35 -8.99
N ASN A 160 9.61 -22.39 -9.53
CA ASN A 160 10.86 -22.27 -8.77
C ASN A 160 11.54 -20.89 -8.95
N LEU A 161 10.80 -19.89 -9.40
CA LEU A 161 11.29 -18.52 -9.62
C LEU A 161 10.70 -17.53 -8.63
N VAL A 162 11.56 -16.67 -8.12
CA VAL A 162 11.17 -15.47 -7.36
C VAL A 162 11.41 -14.26 -8.25
N ILE A 163 10.38 -13.51 -8.54
CA ILE A 163 10.48 -12.27 -9.30
C ILE A 163 10.53 -11.10 -8.33
N ALA A 164 11.57 -10.31 -8.42
CA ALA A 164 11.79 -9.12 -7.59
C ALA A 164 11.96 -7.88 -8.47
N ARG A 165 11.40 -6.76 -7.99
CA ARG A 165 11.58 -5.44 -8.56
C ARG A 165 12.29 -4.55 -7.56
N THR A 166 13.30 -3.82 -8.00
CA THR A 166 14.06 -2.86 -7.19
C THR A 166 13.70 -1.41 -7.55
N SER A 167 13.94 -0.49 -6.64
CA SER A 167 13.58 0.93 -6.80
C SER A 167 14.33 1.63 -7.94
N ASP A 168 15.43 1.06 -8.43
CA ASP A 168 16.17 1.55 -9.63
C ASP A 168 15.56 1.07 -10.95
N GLY A 169 14.38 0.41 -10.94
CA GLY A 169 13.66 -0.02 -12.14
C GLY A 169 14.12 -1.35 -12.71
N ARG A 170 14.92 -2.13 -11.98
CA ARG A 170 15.33 -3.47 -12.38
C ARG A 170 14.28 -4.50 -11.96
N ILE A 171 13.95 -5.42 -12.85
CA ILE A 171 13.19 -6.64 -12.56
C ILE A 171 14.13 -7.82 -12.77
N ALA A 172 14.17 -8.74 -11.82
CA ALA A 172 15.01 -9.92 -11.92
C ALA A 172 14.30 -11.16 -11.39
N ALA A 173 14.66 -12.31 -11.95
CA ALA A 173 14.25 -13.62 -11.45
C ALA A 173 15.39 -14.30 -10.72
N PHE A 174 15.04 -14.94 -9.62
CA PHE A 174 15.96 -15.67 -8.77
C PHE A 174 15.47 -17.10 -8.58
N ASP A 175 16.39 -18.01 -8.37
CA ASP A 175 16.07 -19.38 -7.98
C ASP A 175 15.50 -19.41 -6.56
N LEU A 176 14.31 -19.99 -6.37
CA LEU A 176 13.66 -20.06 -5.06
C LEU A 176 14.47 -20.91 -4.06
N GLY A 177 15.21 -21.91 -4.52
CA GLY A 177 15.96 -22.83 -3.66
C GLY A 177 17.18 -22.18 -3.00
N HIS A 178 17.92 -21.33 -3.72
CA HIS A 178 19.22 -20.80 -3.27
C HIS A 178 19.44 -19.30 -3.56
N GLY A 179 18.45 -18.57 -4.09
CA GLY A 179 18.53 -17.12 -4.33
C GLY A 179 19.44 -16.72 -5.51
N GLY A 180 19.95 -17.64 -6.31
CA GLY A 180 20.81 -17.33 -7.46
C GLY A 180 20.02 -16.66 -8.58
N ILE A 181 20.60 -15.60 -9.19
CA ILE A 181 19.98 -14.88 -10.30
C ILE A 181 19.85 -15.77 -11.53
N LYS A 182 18.71 -15.77 -12.19
CA LYS A 182 18.41 -16.47 -13.43
C LYS A 182 18.44 -15.56 -14.62
N TRP A 183 17.76 -14.42 -14.53
CA TRP A 183 17.76 -13.36 -15.52
C TRP A 183 17.53 -12.00 -14.87
N SER A 184 17.84 -10.93 -15.58
CA SER A 184 17.62 -9.56 -15.16
C SER A 184 17.23 -8.71 -16.36
N HIS A 185 16.21 -7.89 -16.20
CA HIS A 185 15.76 -6.89 -17.15
C HIS A 185 15.94 -5.51 -16.53
N GLU A 186 16.71 -4.65 -17.21
CA GLU A 186 17.01 -3.29 -16.74
C GLU A 186 16.26 -2.28 -17.59
N ARG A 187 15.84 -1.20 -16.95
CA ARG A 187 15.20 -0.09 -17.61
C ARG A 187 15.67 1.24 -17.05
N THR A 188 15.89 2.19 -17.94
CA THR A 188 16.22 3.57 -17.53
C THR A 188 14.97 4.24 -16.99
N LEU A 189 15.04 4.70 -15.75
CA LEU A 189 13.98 5.49 -15.14
C LEU A 189 14.01 6.94 -15.65
N PRO A 190 12.86 7.63 -15.72
CA PRO A 190 12.82 9.06 -15.93
C PRO A 190 13.62 9.82 -14.86
N PRO A 191 14.13 11.03 -15.16
CA PRO A 191 14.88 11.86 -14.18
C PRO A 191 14.07 12.19 -12.91
N LEU A 192 12.75 12.30 -13.04
CA LEU A 192 11.81 12.41 -11.93
C LEU A 192 10.93 11.16 -11.94
N SER A 193 11.01 10.38 -10.87
CA SER A 193 10.17 9.21 -10.63
C SER A 193 9.74 9.17 -9.17
N ILE A 194 8.55 8.65 -8.93
CA ILE A 194 8.07 8.35 -7.58
C ILE A 194 8.76 7.07 -7.10
N ARG A 195 9.04 7.00 -5.82
CA ARG A 195 9.55 5.77 -5.19
C ARG A 195 8.44 4.72 -5.20
N SER A 196 8.41 3.92 -6.25
CA SER A 196 7.35 2.96 -6.52
C SER A 196 7.37 1.79 -5.55
N GLN A 197 6.17 1.39 -5.11
CA GLN A 197 5.93 0.19 -4.29
C GLN A 197 5.19 -0.90 -5.07
N GLY A 198 4.76 -0.61 -6.31
CA GLY A 198 4.07 -1.55 -7.16
C GLY A 198 4.89 -2.82 -7.35
N SER A 199 4.21 -3.95 -7.28
CA SER A 199 4.82 -5.27 -7.40
C SER A 199 4.52 -5.86 -8.77
N PRO A 200 5.44 -6.61 -9.38
CA PRO A 200 5.18 -7.31 -10.61
C PRO A 200 3.96 -8.23 -10.49
N THR A 201 3.16 -8.33 -11.52
CA THR A 201 2.04 -9.27 -11.58
C THR A 201 2.40 -10.44 -12.46
N LEU A 202 2.20 -11.66 -11.96
CA LEU A 202 2.44 -12.89 -12.73
C LEU A 202 1.13 -13.41 -13.29
N HIS A 203 1.11 -13.71 -14.60
CA HIS A 203 -0.01 -14.37 -15.26
C HIS A 203 0.47 -15.33 -16.35
N GLY A 204 0.22 -16.62 -16.17
CA GLY A 204 0.79 -17.64 -17.06
C GLY A 204 2.32 -17.52 -17.13
N ASP A 205 2.86 -17.40 -18.34
CA ASP A 205 4.29 -17.23 -18.60
C ASP A 205 4.72 -15.76 -18.71
N LEU A 206 3.90 -14.82 -18.21
CA LEU A 206 4.18 -13.39 -18.27
C LEU A 206 4.45 -12.80 -16.88
N VAL A 207 5.41 -11.87 -16.87
CA VAL A 207 5.66 -10.92 -15.79
C VAL A 207 5.22 -9.55 -16.29
N LEU A 208 4.18 -8.98 -15.68
CA LEU A 208 3.66 -7.66 -16.01
C LEU A 208 4.16 -6.65 -14.98
N ASP A 209 4.69 -5.52 -15.43
CA ASP A 209 5.11 -4.47 -14.51
C ASP A 209 4.96 -3.07 -15.12
N GLY A 210 4.55 -2.13 -14.27
CA GLY A 210 4.36 -0.73 -14.64
C GLY A 210 5.58 0.11 -14.31
N PHE A 211 5.83 1.12 -15.15
CA PHE A 211 6.98 2.02 -14.99
C PHE A 211 6.58 3.49 -15.18
N GLY A 212 7.54 4.35 -14.90
CA GLY A 212 7.44 5.77 -15.21
C GLY A 212 7.13 6.05 -16.68
N ALA A 213 6.66 7.26 -16.95
CA ALA A 213 6.16 7.69 -18.25
C ALA A 213 4.95 6.89 -18.77
N GLY A 214 4.17 6.29 -17.88
CA GLY A 214 2.93 5.58 -18.22
C GLY A 214 3.13 4.28 -19.02
N LYS A 215 4.25 3.61 -18.83
CA LYS A 215 4.60 2.38 -19.54
C LYS A 215 4.23 1.13 -18.76
N LEU A 216 3.63 0.15 -19.43
CA LEU A 216 3.44 -1.21 -18.95
C LEU A 216 4.21 -2.16 -19.85
N ILE A 217 4.93 -3.10 -19.27
CA ILE A 217 5.65 -4.14 -20.01
C ILE A 217 5.15 -5.54 -19.64
N ALA A 218 5.29 -6.46 -20.58
CA ALA A 218 5.21 -7.88 -20.35
C ALA A 218 6.54 -8.53 -20.69
N LEU A 219 7.12 -9.22 -19.72
CA LEU A 219 8.33 -10.02 -19.90
C LEU A 219 7.96 -11.50 -19.87
N ASN A 220 8.75 -12.31 -20.57
CA ASN A 220 8.66 -13.75 -20.42
C ASN A 220 9.20 -14.15 -19.04
N LEU A 221 8.45 -15.00 -18.33
CA LEU A 221 8.77 -15.42 -16.95
C LEU A 221 10.07 -16.23 -16.89
N GLN A 222 10.40 -17.01 -17.92
CA GLN A 222 11.51 -17.97 -17.89
C GLN A 222 12.88 -17.33 -18.16
N ASP A 223 12.93 -16.33 -19.04
CA ASP A 223 14.18 -15.73 -19.51
C ASP A 223 14.23 -14.20 -19.48
N GLY A 224 13.11 -13.53 -19.08
CA GLY A 224 13.05 -12.09 -18.88
C GLY A 224 13.09 -11.25 -20.17
N HIS A 225 12.98 -11.84 -21.36
CA HIS A 225 12.93 -11.02 -22.56
C HIS A 225 11.57 -10.32 -22.72
N LEU A 226 11.60 -9.16 -23.36
CA LEU A 226 10.42 -8.33 -23.60
C LEU A 226 9.49 -9.01 -24.61
N VAL A 227 8.24 -9.27 -24.20
CA VAL A 227 7.18 -9.79 -25.09
C VAL A 227 6.46 -8.63 -25.77
N TRP A 228 6.01 -7.66 -25.00
CA TRP A 228 5.44 -6.42 -25.50
C TRP A 228 5.60 -5.26 -24.48
N GLU A 229 5.52 -4.05 -25.00
CA GLU A 229 5.44 -2.80 -24.23
C GLU A 229 4.22 -2.00 -24.69
N ALA A 230 3.44 -1.49 -23.73
CA ALA A 230 2.31 -0.61 -23.97
C ALA A 230 2.56 0.76 -23.34
N THR A 231 2.15 1.83 -24.01
CA THR A 231 2.00 3.16 -23.40
C THR A 231 0.56 3.26 -22.90
N ALA A 232 0.34 2.82 -21.67
CA ALA A 232 -1.00 2.80 -21.06
C ALA A 232 -1.52 4.22 -20.82
N VAL A 233 -0.62 5.16 -20.53
CA VAL A 233 -0.92 6.57 -20.31
C VAL A 233 0.10 7.44 -21.01
N VAL A 234 -0.37 8.46 -21.71
CA VAL A 234 0.51 9.46 -22.36
C VAL A 234 0.67 10.64 -21.41
N PRO A 235 1.89 10.93 -20.92
CA PRO A 235 2.19 12.08 -20.07
C PRO A 235 1.74 13.39 -20.74
N ARG A 236 1.06 14.27 -20.00
CA ARG A 236 0.57 15.57 -20.51
C ARG A 236 0.87 16.65 -19.50
N GLY A 237 1.30 17.82 -19.96
CA GLY A 237 1.58 18.97 -19.10
C GLY A 237 2.67 19.85 -19.65
N ARG A 238 2.87 21.02 -19.06
CA ARG A 238 3.87 22.03 -19.44
C ARG A 238 5.17 21.89 -18.62
N SER A 239 5.08 21.42 -17.38
CA SER A 239 6.21 21.18 -16.49
C SER A 239 6.57 19.70 -16.41
N GLU A 240 7.77 19.37 -15.93
CA GLU A 240 8.19 17.99 -15.67
C GLU A 240 7.27 17.32 -14.63
N VAL A 241 6.86 18.06 -13.60
CA VAL A 241 5.96 17.56 -12.54
C VAL A 241 4.56 17.24 -13.09
N GLU A 242 4.01 18.10 -13.97
CA GLU A 242 2.72 17.83 -14.61
C GLU A 242 2.78 16.62 -15.56
N ARG A 243 3.95 16.32 -16.12
CA ARG A 243 4.18 15.16 -16.99
C ARG A 243 4.60 13.91 -16.25
N MET A 244 4.77 13.98 -14.93
CA MET A 244 5.12 12.83 -14.13
C MET A 244 3.93 11.88 -14.04
N VAL A 245 4.02 10.78 -14.79
CA VAL A 245 3.04 9.69 -14.81
C VAL A 245 3.77 8.42 -14.46
N GLU A 246 3.30 7.72 -13.45
CA GLU A 246 3.85 6.43 -13.05
C GLU A 246 2.76 5.39 -12.92
N LEU A 247 2.97 4.23 -13.54
CA LEU A 247 2.17 3.03 -13.33
C LEU A 247 2.84 2.23 -12.22
N ASP A 248 2.65 2.64 -10.99
CA ASP A 248 3.28 2.04 -9.81
C ASP A 248 2.31 1.18 -8.98
N ALA A 249 1.09 1.02 -9.44
CA ALA A 249 0.14 0.07 -8.88
C ALA A 249 0.32 -1.32 -9.49
N ASP A 250 0.06 -2.36 -8.71
CA ASP A 250 0.05 -3.74 -9.20
C ASP A 250 -0.97 -3.87 -10.33
N ALA A 251 -0.54 -4.35 -11.50
CA ALA A 251 -1.45 -4.60 -12.61
C ALA A 251 -2.41 -5.75 -12.26
N MET A 252 -3.67 -5.60 -12.61
CA MET A 252 -4.69 -6.63 -12.37
C MET A 252 -5.03 -7.34 -13.69
N VAL A 253 -5.21 -8.66 -13.64
CA VAL A 253 -5.55 -9.44 -14.84
C VAL A 253 -6.85 -10.19 -14.64
N GLN A 254 -7.74 -10.06 -15.64
CA GLN A 254 -8.95 -10.87 -15.73
C GLN A 254 -9.17 -11.35 -17.16
N GLY A 255 -9.13 -12.66 -17.36
CA GLY A 255 -9.16 -13.24 -18.71
C GLY A 255 -7.97 -12.74 -19.55
N ASP A 256 -8.25 -12.22 -20.74
CA ASP A 256 -7.24 -11.68 -21.65
C ASP A 256 -7.01 -10.17 -21.49
N VAL A 257 -7.45 -9.56 -20.38
CA VAL A 257 -7.34 -8.10 -20.15
C VAL A 257 -6.51 -7.80 -18.93
N VAL A 258 -5.55 -6.88 -19.09
CA VAL A 258 -4.76 -6.26 -18.02
C VAL A 258 -5.32 -4.90 -17.70
N TYR A 259 -5.57 -4.62 -16.44
CA TYR A 259 -5.96 -3.31 -15.94
C TYR A 259 -4.76 -2.69 -15.23
N ALA A 260 -4.33 -1.54 -15.72
CA ALA A 260 -3.20 -0.80 -15.18
C ALA A 260 -3.63 0.60 -14.77
N THR A 261 -3.21 1.01 -13.59
CA THR A 261 -3.50 2.34 -13.03
C THR A 261 -2.24 2.93 -12.44
N GLY A 262 -2.19 4.23 -12.27
CA GLY A 262 -1.04 4.89 -11.71
C GLY A 262 -1.27 6.36 -11.41
N PHE A 263 -0.28 6.96 -10.78
CA PHE A 263 -0.28 8.37 -10.43
C PHE A 263 -0.39 9.24 -11.68
N GLN A 264 -1.34 10.18 -11.70
CA GLN A 264 -1.69 11.05 -12.83
C GLN A 264 -2.01 10.33 -14.15
N GLY A 265 -2.22 9.01 -14.08
CA GLY A 265 -2.36 8.14 -15.24
C GLY A 265 -3.79 7.73 -15.58
N GLY A 266 -4.70 7.79 -14.64
CA GLY A 266 -6.01 7.17 -14.81
C GLY A 266 -5.94 5.64 -14.85
N LEU A 267 -6.91 5.01 -15.47
CA LEU A 267 -7.05 3.57 -15.61
C LEU A 267 -7.08 3.17 -17.08
N SER A 268 -6.30 2.15 -17.43
CA SER A 268 -6.27 1.57 -18.78
C SER A 268 -6.59 0.09 -18.77
N ALA A 269 -7.40 -0.37 -19.72
CA ALA A 269 -7.51 -1.79 -20.04
C ALA A 269 -6.70 -2.11 -21.30
N ILE A 270 -5.95 -3.17 -21.24
CA ILE A 270 -4.91 -3.53 -22.21
C ILE A 270 -5.09 -4.99 -22.59
N ASP A 271 -5.01 -5.34 -23.87
CA ASP A 271 -5.01 -6.73 -24.32
C ASP A 271 -3.73 -7.42 -23.84
N LEU A 272 -3.87 -8.46 -23.03
CA LEU A 272 -2.77 -9.21 -22.41
C LEU A 272 -1.82 -9.84 -23.45
N ARG A 273 -2.33 -10.18 -24.65
CA ARG A 273 -1.57 -10.91 -25.65
C ARG A 273 -0.58 -10.05 -26.43
N ASN A 274 -0.89 -8.74 -26.58
CA ASN A 274 -0.14 -7.88 -27.49
C ASN A 274 0.09 -6.44 -27.00
N GLY A 275 -0.44 -6.08 -25.80
CA GLY A 275 -0.27 -4.75 -25.24
C GLY A 275 -1.15 -3.65 -25.88
N SER A 276 -2.13 -3.99 -26.74
CA SER A 276 -3.02 -3.00 -27.35
C SER A 276 -3.96 -2.39 -26.32
N ILE A 277 -4.11 -1.06 -26.31
CA ILE A 277 -5.05 -0.36 -25.41
C ILE A 277 -6.47 -0.63 -25.90
N LEU A 278 -7.30 -1.22 -25.06
CA LEU A 278 -8.71 -1.49 -25.31
C LEU A 278 -9.56 -0.26 -24.99
N TRP A 279 -9.33 0.33 -23.82
CA TRP A 279 -9.94 1.58 -23.40
C TRP A 279 -9.07 2.29 -22.35
N HIS A 280 -9.30 3.58 -22.16
CA HIS A 280 -8.61 4.40 -21.17
C HIS A 280 -9.58 5.40 -20.53
N GLN A 281 -9.59 5.45 -19.19
CA GLN A 281 -10.39 6.36 -18.37
C GLN A 281 -9.47 7.28 -17.56
N LYS A 282 -9.72 8.60 -17.63
CA LYS A 282 -8.85 9.62 -17.05
C LYS A 282 -9.19 10.01 -15.62
N THR A 283 -10.38 9.67 -15.12
CA THR A 283 -10.96 10.28 -13.91
C THR A 283 -10.47 9.65 -12.59
N ALA A 284 -9.98 8.44 -12.62
CA ALA A 284 -9.52 7.75 -11.41
C ALA A 284 -7.99 7.73 -11.32
N TYR A 285 -7.43 8.69 -10.61
CA TYR A 285 -5.99 8.71 -10.32
C TYR A 285 -5.70 7.93 -9.05
N THR A 286 -4.94 6.85 -9.13
CA THR A 286 -4.48 6.11 -7.96
C THR A 286 -3.06 5.61 -8.16
N SER A 287 -2.28 5.63 -7.08
CA SER A 287 -0.97 4.99 -7.00
C SER A 287 -1.06 3.57 -6.38
N HIS A 288 -2.27 3.10 -6.12
CA HIS A 288 -2.49 1.82 -5.45
C HIS A 288 -3.14 0.82 -6.39
N ALA A 289 -2.99 -0.47 -6.08
CA ALA A 289 -3.66 -1.55 -6.78
C ALA A 289 -5.19 -1.38 -6.75
N THR A 290 -5.89 -2.17 -7.51
CA THR A 290 -7.35 -2.17 -7.60
C THR A 290 -7.92 -3.49 -7.11
N ALA A 291 -9.17 -3.52 -6.67
CA ALA A 291 -9.89 -4.76 -6.45
C ALA A 291 -10.77 -5.09 -7.66
N LEU A 292 -10.85 -6.36 -7.99
CA LEU A 292 -11.62 -6.87 -9.12
C LEU A 292 -12.84 -7.66 -8.70
N SER A 293 -13.92 -7.50 -9.43
CA SER A 293 -15.03 -8.42 -9.51
C SER A 293 -15.24 -8.87 -10.96
N ARG A 294 -16.19 -9.76 -11.20
CA ARG A 294 -16.52 -10.18 -12.57
C ARG A 294 -16.98 -9.05 -13.48
N LYS A 295 -17.50 -7.95 -12.93
CA LYS A 295 -18.12 -6.85 -13.69
C LYS A 295 -17.56 -5.48 -13.34
N SER A 296 -16.82 -5.36 -12.23
CA SER A 296 -16.42 -4.07 -11.71
C SER A 296 -14.97 -4.06 -11.25
N LEU A 297 -14.33 -2.92 -11.45
CA LEU A 297 -13.08 -2.50 -10.83
C LEU A 297 -13.41 -1.57 -9.68
N PHE A 298 -12.73 -1.73 -8.55
CA PHE A 298 -12.86 -0.85 -7.40
C PHE A 298 -11.53 -0.19 -7.11
N ILE A 299 -11.54 1.13 -7.01
CA ILE A 299 -10.33 1.96 -6.89
C ILE A 299 -10.52 2.94 -5.75
N THR A 300 -9.49 3.12 -4.93
CA THR A 300 -9.35 4.30 -4.06
C THR A 300 -8.47 5.31 -4.77
N ASP A 301 -8.97 6.51 -5.02
CA ASP A 301 -8.19 7.56 -5.66
C ASP A 301 -7.30 8.31 -4.64
N THR A 302 -6.46 9.22 -5.14
CA THR A 302 -5.53 10.01 -4.31
C THR A 302 -6.22 10.91 -3.29
N ASN A 303 -7.51 11.19 -3.48
CA ASN A 303 -8.34 11.95 -2.54
C ASN A 303 -9.08 11.05 -1.54
N SER A 304 -8.82 9.73 -1.58
CA SER A 304 -9.54 8.73 -0.78
C SER A 304 -11.01 8.56 -1.16
N ASP A 305 -11.40 8.96 -2.37
CA ASP A 305 -12.71 8.63 -2.91
C ASP A 305 -12.67 7.20 -3.49
N ILE A 306 -13.73 6.44 -3.27
CA ILE A 306 -13.82 5.06 -3.72
C ILE A 306 -14.72 5.03 -4.95
N TRP A 307 -14.22 4.42 -6.02
CA TRP A 307 -14.91 4.30 -7.30
C TRP A 307 -15.22 2.85 -7.63
N SER A 308 -16.37 2.61 -8.23
CA SER A 308 -16.67 1.39 -8.97
C SER A 308 -16.80 1.72 -10.45
N MET A 309 -16.11 0.96 -11.28
CA MET A 309 -16.06 1.16 -12.72
C MET A 309 -16.37 -0.14 -13.45
N ASP A 310 -17.07 -0.06 -14.58
CA ASP A 310 -17.34 -1.21 -15.43
C ASP A 310 -16.06 -1.70 -16.09
N ILE A 311 -15.76 -2.99 -15.96
CA ILE A 311 -14.51 -3.57 -16.47
C ILE A 311 -14.46 -3.60 -18.01
N THR A 312 -15.60 -3.52 -18.69
CA THR A 312 -15.65 -3.66 -20.15
C THR A 312 -15.34 -2.37 -20.89
N ASN A 313 -15.65 -1.24 -20.29
CA ASN A 313 -15.54 0.06 -20.95
C ASN A 313 -15.00 1.20 -20.05
N GLY A 314 -14.75 0.92 -18.76
CA GLY A 314 -14.26 1.90 -17.78
C GLY A 314 -15.29 2.94 -17.35
N ALA A 315 -16.58 2.74 -17.64
CA ALA A 315 -17.61 3.68 -17.22
C ALA A 315 -17.83 3.65 -15.70
N ASP A 316 -18.03 4.83 -15.11
CA ASP A 316 -18.31 4.96 -13.68
C ASP A 316 -19.67 4.32 -13.36
N GLN A 317 -19.71 3.43 -12.37
CA GLN A 317 -20.93 2.83 -11.83
C GLN A 317 -21.42 3.57 -10.60
N TRP A 318 -20.51 3.85 -9.67
CA TRP A 318 -20.75 4.68 -8.50
C TRP A 318 -19.45 5.29 -7.97
N LYS A 319 -19.58 6.38 -7.22
CA LYS A 319 -18.53 7.04 -6.46
C LYS A 319 -18.99 7.23 -5.02
N GLN A 320 -18.08 6.99 -4.06
CA GLN A 320 -18.29 7.23 -2.65
C GLN A 320 -17.20 8.14 -2.09
N ASP A 321 -17.59 9.30 -1.55
CA ASP A 321 -16.68 10.35 -1.05
C ASP A 321 -16.86 10.70 0.43
N VAL A 322 -17.63 9.89 1.18
CA VAL A 322 -17.84 10.14 2.64
C VAL A 322 -16.56 9.99 3.45
N LEU A 323 -15.53 9.35 2.90
CA LEU A 323 -14.22 9.13 3.50
C LEU A 323 -13.12 9.97 2.82
N HIS A 324 -13.50 11.08 2.18
CA HIS A 324 -12.59 11.97 1.45
C HIS A 324 -11.40 12.41 2.31
N GLN A 325 -10.18 12.38 1.74
CA GLN A 325 -8.89 12.73 2.39
C GLN A 325 -8.51 11.89 3.62
N ARG A 326 -9.13 10.72 3.83
CA ARG A 326 -8.82 9.86 4.98
C ARG A 326 -7.68 8.86 4.73
N ARG A 327 -6.90 9.03 3.66
CA ARG A 327 -5.73 8.20 3.30
C ARG A 327 -6.06 6.71 3.30
N LEU A 328 -7.12 6.37 2.57
CA LEU A 328 -7.63 5.01 2.53
C LEU A 328 -6.63 4.04 1.87
N THR A 329 -6.64 2.82 2.37
CA THR A 329 -5.95 1.71 1.70
C THR A 329 -6.65 1.33 0.40
N VAL A 330 -6.03 0.43 -0.36
CA VAL A 330 -6.69 -0.27 -1.47
C VAL A 330 -7.94 -0.98 -0.96
N PRO A 331 -9.06 -0.96 -1.69
CA PRO A 331 -10.22 -1.73 -1.33
C PRO A 331 -9.92 -3.23 -1.39
N THR A 332 -10.23 -3.95 -0.33
CA THR A 332 -10.20 -5.42 -0.32
C THR A 332 -11.62 -5.94 -0.44
N ARG A 333 -11.86 -6.82 -1.40
CA ARG A 333 -13.18 -7.41 -1.59
C ARG A 333 -13.37 -8.66 -0.74
N VAL A 334 -14.45 -8.68 0.04
CA VAL A 334 -14.92 -9.85 0.80
C VAL A 334 -16.38 -10.08 0.47
N LYS A 335 -16.69 -11.15 -0.26
CA LYS A 335 -18.07 -11.44 -0.73
C LYS A 335 -18.67 -10.24 -1.50
N ASP A 336 -19.73 -9.67 -0.96
CA ASP A 336 -20.47 -8.54 -1.54
C ASP A 336 -20.03 -7.18 -0.96
N TYR A 337 -18.93 -7.17 -0.22
CA TYR A 337 -18.43 -5.98 0.45
C TYR A 337 -17.02 -5.61 0.00
N LEU A 338 -16.70 -4.33 0.20
CA LEU A 338 -15.36 -3.76 0.11
C LEU A 338 -14.94 -3.29 1.50
N VAL A 339 -13.70 -3.56 1.87
CA VAL A 339 -13.10 -3.09 3.12
C VAL A 339 -11.93 -2.21 2.81
N VAL A 340 -11.86 -1.05 3.46
CA VAL A 340 -10.73 -0.13 3.42
C VAL A 340 -10.32 0.25 4.84
N GLY A 341 -9.04 0.42 5.08
CA GLY A 341 -8.49 1.00 6.30
C GLY A 341 -8.21 2.48 6.12
N ASP A 342 -8.19 3.25 7.20
CA ASP A 342 -7.89 4.67 7.17
C ASP A 342 -6.73 5.08 8.11
N PHE A 343 -6.38 6.37 8.09
CA PHE A 343 -5.25 6.93 8.84
C PHE A 343 -5.50 7.05 10.36
N GLU A 344 -6.74 6.91 10.82
CA GLU A 344 -7.12 6.90 12.24
C GLU A 344 -7.35 5.48 12.78
N GLY A 345 -6.98 4.44 12.01
CA GLY A 345 -7.07 3.05 12.47
C GLY A 345 -8.46 2.44 12.37
N TYR A 346 -9.35 3.03 11.57
CA TYR A 346 -10.67 2.46 11.30
C TYR A 346 -10.66 1.55 10.07
N LEU A 347 -11.39 0.45 10.15
CA LEU A 347 -11.88 -0.32 9.00
C LEU A 347 -13.28 0.15 8.63
N HIS A 348 -13.48 0.44 7.37
CA HIS A 348 -14.78 0.80 6.82
C HIS A 348 -15.27 -0.29 5.87
N LEU A 349 -16.53 -0.72 6.05
CA LEU A 349 -17.18 -1.73 5.23
C LEU A 349 -18.21 -1.06 4.33
N LEU A 350 -18.09 -1.27 3.02
CA LEU A 350 -18.99 -0.73 2.01
C LEU A 350 -19.63 -1.86 1.21
N ARG A 351 -20.84 -1.65 0.71
CA ARG A 351 -21.43 -2.55 -0.26
C ARG A 351 -20.76 -2.39 -1.62
N ALA A 352 -20.39 -3.50 -2.25
CA ALA A 352 -19.73 -3.48 -3.55
C ALA A 352 -20.66 -3.07 -4.70
N ASP A 353 -21.99 -3.25 -4.54
CA ASP A 353 -22.97 -2.96 -5.58
C ASP A 353 -23.31 -1.46 -5.74
N ASN A 354 -23.21 -0.68 -4.65
CA ASN A 354 -23.64 0.73 -4.65
C ASN A 354 -22.76 1.67 -3.82
N GLY A 355 -21.69 1.18 -3.20
CA GLY A 355 -20.75 1.98 -2.41
C GLY A 355 -21.29 2.48 -1.06
N SER A 356 -22.47 2.05 -0.62
CA SER A 356 -23.02 2.50 0.67
C SER A 356 -22.19 1.98 1.83
N LEU A 357 -21.86 2.86 2.78
CA LEU A 357 -21.16 2.51 4.02
C LEU A 357 -22.11 1.75 4.94
N VAL A 358 -21.77 0.53 5.34
CA VAL A 358 -22.64 -0.38 6.10
C VAL A 358 -22.04 -0.86 7.41
N GLY A 359 -20.77 -0.61 7.65
CA GLY A 359 -20.08 -0.97 8.89
C GLY A 359 -18.81 -0.16 9.09
N ARG A 360 -18.41 -0.05 10.35
CA ARG A 360 -17.15 0.56 10.78
C ARG A 360 -16.64 -0.15 12.01
N LEU A 361 -15.34 -0.37 12.09
CA LEU A 361 -14.67 -0.97 13.24
C LEU A 361 -13.40 -0.17 13.53
N GLU A 362 -13.24 0.31 14.76
CA GLU A 362 -12.01 0.89 15.26
C GLU A 362 -11.07 -0.22 15.74
N LEU A 363 -9.84 -0.27 15.22
CA LEU A 363 -8.85 -1.28 15.60
C LEU A 363 -7.80 -0.74 16.57
N SER A 364 -7.29 0.47 16.37
CA SER A 364 -6.09 0.95 17.06
C SER A 364 -6.18 2.39 17.56
N GLY A 365 -7.32 3.06 17.41
CA GLY A 365 -7.61 4.40 17.95
C GLY A 365 -6.85 5.57 17.32
N GLU A 366 -5.57 5.45 17.00
CA GLU A 366 -4.77 6.54 16.40
C GLU A 366 -3.73 6.02 15.39
N ASP A 367 -3.48 4.72 15.35
CA ASP A 367 -2.44 4.15 14.49
C ASP A 367 -2.99 3.80 13.09
N PRO A 368 -2.45 4.40 12.03
CA PRO A 368 -2.91 4.19 10.67
C PRO A 368 -2.94 2.72 10.24
N ILE A 369 -3.98 2.35 9.50
CA ILE A 369 -3.98 1.14 8.69
C ILE A 369 -3.39 1.54 7.35
N VAL A 370 -2.11 1.22 7.12
CA VAL A 370 -1.39 1.58 5.89
C VAL A 370 -1.27 0.40 4.91
N ALA A 371 -1.22 -0.82 5.45
CA ALA A 371 -1.23 -2.04 4.64
C ALA A 371 -2.65 -2.36 4.16
N THR A 372 -2.77 -2.79 2.91
CA THR A 372 -4.04 -3.29 2.39
C THR A 372 -4.53 -4.47 3.23
N PRO A 373 -5.75 -4.44 3.78
CA PRO A 373 -6.31 -5.59 4.48
C PRO A 373 -6.27 -6.84 3.60
N LEU A 374 -5.82 -7.97 4.12
CA LEU A 374 -5.77 -9.23 3.38
C LEU A 374 -6.98 -10.09 3.72
N ALA A 375 -7.76 -10.44 2.72
CA ALA A 375 -8.86 -11.40 2.88
C ALA A 375 -8.37 -12.82 2.63
N PHE A 376 -8.63 -13.72 3.56
CA PHE A 376 -8.44 -15.14 3.38
C PHE A 376 -9.67 -15.88 3.93
N GLU A 377 -10.37 -16.60 3.06
CA GLU A 377 -11.73 -17.10 3.34
C GLU A 377 -12.66 -15.96 3.75
N ASP A 378 -13.26 -16.02 4.92
CA ASP A 378 -14.20 -15.02 5.46
C ASP A 378 -13.54 -14.12 6.53
N VAL A 379 -12.23 -14.18 6.70
CA VAL A 379 -11.48 -13.43 7.71
C VAL A 379 -10.56 -12.41 7.04
N LEU A 380 -10.53 -11.20 7.60
CA LEU A 380 -9.62 -10.14 7.23
C LEU A 380 -8.41 -10.13 8.18
N TYR A 381 -7.22 -10.03 7.61
CA TYR A 381 -6.00 -9.83 8.37
C TYR A 381 -5.47 -8.44 8.09
N VAL A 382 -5.29 -7.67 9.15
CA VAL A 382 -4.94 -6.25 9.11
C VAL A 382 -3.68 -6.02 9.93
N LEU A 383 -2.74 -5.27 9.38
CA LEU A 383 -1.54 -4.82 10.09
C LEU A 383 -1.55 -3.30 10.16
N THR A 384 -1.52 -2.76 11.38
CA THR A 384 -1.46 -1.31 11.61
C THR A 384 -0.01 -0.80 11.61
N SER A 385 0.16 0.50 11.55
CA SER A 385 1.49 1.13 11.45
C SER A 385 2.37 0.94 12.69
N ASP A 386 1.77 0.71 13.86
CA ASP A 386 2.44 0.41 15.12
C ASP A 386 2.77 -1.09 15.31
N GLY A 387 2.28 -1.95 14.37
CA GLY A 387 2.54 -3.38 14.35
C GLY A 387 1.46 -4.24 15.03
N LEU A 388 0.26 -3.70 15.27
CA LEU A 388 -0.86 -4.54 15.70
C LEU A 388 -1.35 -5.37 14.50
N LEU A 389 -1.23 -6.69 14.60
CA LEU A 389 -1.85 -7.65 13.68
C LEU A 389 -3.20 -8.08 14.24
N ALA A 390 -4.25 -7.90 13.47
CA ALA A 390 -5.61 -8.25 13.86
C ALA A 390 -6.25 -9.21 12.85
N ALA A 391 -7.04 -10.15 13.33
CA ALA A 391 -8.01 -10.92 12.55
C ALA A 391 -9.42 -10.39 12.84
N VAL A 392 -10.20 -10.14 11.79
CA VAL A 392 -11.53 -9.54 11.86
C VAL A 392 -12.53 -10.35 11.06
#